data_3947b02546be8b7e84beeee820a03ff2
#
_entry.id   3947b02546be8b7e84beeee820a03ff2
#
_cell.length_a   1.000
_cell.length_b   1.000
_cell.length_c   1.000
_cell.angle_alpha   90.00
_cell.angle_beta   90.00
_cell.angle_gamma   90.00
#
_symmetry.space_group_name_H-M   'P 1'
#
loop_
_entity.id
_entity.type
_entity.pdbx_description
1 polymer ?
#
loop_
_entity_poly.entity_id
_entity_poly.type
_entity_poly.pdbx_seq_one_letter_code
_entity_poly.pdbx_strand_id
1 'polypeptide(L)'
;PEFEAFLLEVLSDFQVSVPELGTIRARERPVVVLTSNRTRELSEALVRRCLHLFVDFPGPEKEAEIVALKVPELDARLARQVARFIAGLRKLDLKKAPSIAETLDWARGLCALGVRELDAAAVRGTLALVVKHEDDLRKAESKVGALLAASGKH
;
A
#
# COMPACT_ATOMS: atom_id res chain seq x y z
N PRO A 1 16.36 -1.79 -18.05
CA PRO A 1 16.43 -1.57 -19.51
C PRO A 1 15.98 -2.80 -20.29
N GLU A 2 16.56 -3.98 -20.08
CA GLU A 2 16.26 -5.21 -20.85
C GLU A 2 14.81 -5.67 -20.70
N PHE A 3 14.28 -5.68 -19.49
CA PHE A 3 12.91 -6.06 -19.23
C PHE A 3 11.89 -5.11 -19.89
N GLU A 4 12.16 -3.82 -19.94
CA GLU A 4 11.28 -2.89 -20.65
C GLU A 4 11.33 -3.09 -22.16
N ALA A 5 12.50 -3.39 -22.73
CA ALA A 5 12.60 -3.72 -24.14
C ALA A 5 11.78 -4.96 -24.51
N PHE A 6 11.86 -5.99 -23.68
CA PHE A 6 11.02 -7.18 -23.80
C PHE A 6 9.53 -6.86 -23.74
N LEU A 7 9.10 -6.04 -22.77
CA LEU A 7 7.69 -5.61 -22.67
C LEU A 7 7.24 -4.82 -23.88
N LEU A 8 8.10 -3.96 -24.44
CA LEU A 8 7.77 -3.19 -25.65
C LEU A 8 7.53 -4.09 -26.84
N GLU A 9 8.32 -5.14 -27.04
CA GLU A 9 8.13 -6.13 -28.09
C GLU A 9 6.81 -6.88 -27.91
N VAL A 10 6.52 -7.36 -26.68
CA VAL A 10 5.27 -8.04 -26.36
C VAL A 10 4.05 -7.16 -26.59
N LEU A 11 4.09 -5.90 -26.18
CA LEU A 11 2.95 -4.99 -26.27
C LEU A 11 2.72 -4.43 -27.69
N SER A 12 3.79 -4.34 -28.50
CA SER A 12 3.69 -3.77 -29.85
C SER A 12 3.38 -4.85 -30.90
N ASP A 13 4.16 -5.92 -30.86
CA ASP A 13 4.19 -6.92 -31.94
C ASP A 13 3.61 -8.28 -31.53
N PHE A 14 3.22 -8.41 -30.27
CA PHE A 14 2.70 -9.65 -29.66
C PHE A 14 3.64 -10.84 -29.92
N GLN A 15 4.95 -10.58 -29.80
CA GLN A 15 6.00 -11.58 -30.00
C GLN A 15 7.09 -11.45 -28.94
N VAL A 16 7.95 -12.45 -28.88
CA VAL A 16 9.12 -12.49 -28.02
C VAL A 16 10.27 -13.05 -28.83
N SER A 17 11.39 -12.31 -28.83
CA SER A 17 12.63 -12.78 -29.43
C SER A 17 13.48 -13.49 -28.35
N VAL A 18 13.66 -14.79 -28.53
CA VAL A 18 14.47 -15.62 -27.61
C VAL A 18 15.76 -15.99 -28.31
N PRO A 19 16.94 -15.70 -27.71
CA PRO A 19 18.21 -16.16 -28.23
C PRO A 19 18.15 -17.67 -28.51
N GLU A 20 18.71 -18.12 -29.65
CA GLU A 20 18.79 -19.51 -30.10
C GLU A 20 17.46 -20.14 -30.54
N LEU A 21 16.30 -19.63 -30.12
CA LEU A 21 14.98 -20.14 -30.51
C LEU A 21 14.30 -19.27 -31.58
N GLY A 22 14.82 -18.07 -31.82
CA GLY A 22 14.22 -17.10 -32.74
C GLY A 22 13.02 -16.40 -32.18
N THR A 23 12.17 -15.86 -33.05
CA THR A 23 10.98 -15.07 -32.68
C THR A 23 9.77 -15.96 -32.52
N ILE A 24 9.19 -15.95 -31.33
CA ILE A 24 7.94 -16.64 -30.98
C ILE A 24 6.81 -15.63 -31.03
N ARG A 25 5.82 -15.84 -31.86
CA ARG A 25 4.63 -14.99 -31.99
C ARG A 25 3.46 -15.55 -31.19
N ALA A 26 2.70 -14.67 -30.57
CA ALA A 26 1.44 -15.07 -29.93
C ALA A 26 0.44 -15.57 -30.95
N ARG A 27 -0.23 -16.68 -30.67
CA ARG A 27 -1.33 -17.19 -31.50
C ARG A 27 -2.58 -16.33 -31.39
N GLU A 28 -2.81 -15.78 -30.22
CA GLU A 28 -3.89 -14.85 -29.90
C GLU A 28 -3.33 -13.64 -29.18
N ARG A 29 -3.97 -12.49 -29.32
CA ARG A 29 -3.53 -11.27 -28.63
C ARG A 29 -3.75 -11.40 -27.12
N PRO A 30 -2.69 -11.37 -26.31
CA PRO A 30 -2.83 -11.46 -24.87
C PRO A 30 -3.40 -10.17 -24.28
N VAL A 31 -4.19 -10.30 -23.21
CA VAL A 31 -4.49 -9.19 -22.33
C VAL A 31 -3.34 -9.06 -21.34
N VAL A 32 -2.67 -7.91 -21.33
CA VAL A 32 -1.51 -7.66 -20.46
C VAL A 32 -1.89 -6.64 -19.39
N VAL A 33 -1.69 -7.00 -18.14
CA VAL A 33 -1.86 -6.10 -16.98
C VAL A 33 -0.51 -5.89 -16.33
N LEU A 34 -0.06 -4.64 -16.30
CA LEU A 34 1.18 -4.24 -15.64
C LEU A 34 0.86 -3.55 -14.32
N THR A 35 1.54 -3.92 -13.25
CA THR A 35 1.44 -3.26 -11.96
C THR A 35 2.75 -2.57 -11.61
N SER A 36 2.68 -1.37 -11.07
CA SER A 36 3.84 -0.60 -10.64
C SER A 36 3.57 0.08 -9.30
N ASN A 37 4.54 0.01 -8.40
CA ASN A 37 4.55 0.75 -7.14
C ASN A 37 5.24 2.13 -7.24
N ARG A 38 5.52 2.57 -8.47
CA ARG A 38 6.17 3.86 -8.78
C ARG A 38 7.57 4.04 -8.16
N THR A 39 8.26 2.98 -7.78
CA THR A 39 9.66 3.08 -7.30
C THR A 39 10.63 3.44 -8.41
N ARG A 40 10.23 3.26 -9.66
CA ARG A 40 10.97 3.66 -10.86
C ARG A 40 10.01 4.33 -11.85
N GLU A 41 10.50 5.33 -12.55
CA GLU A 41 9.81 5.88 -13.70
C GLU A 41 9.81 4.85 -14.83
N LEU A 42 8.65 4.68 -15.45
CA LEU A 42 8.51 3.88 -16.65
C LEU A 42 8.93 4.71 -17.86
N SER A 43 9.52 4.07 -18.86
CA SER A 43 9.86 4.76 -20.11
C SER A 43 8.60 5.32 -20.79
N GLU A 44 8.72 6.49 -21.42
CA GLU A 44 7.63 7.07 -22.19
C GLU A 44 7.06 6.12 -23.25
N ALA A 45 7.94 5.29 -23.84
CA ALA A 45 7.55 4.31 -24.84
C ALA A 45 6.59 3.27 -24.28
N LEU A 46 6.79 2.83 -23.02
CA LEU A 46 5.90 1.89 -22.33
C LEU A 46 4.61 2.59 -21.91
N VAL A 47 4.72 3.80 -21.36
CA VAL A 47 3.58 4.62 -20.93
C VAL A 47 2.58 4.84 -22.07
N ARG A 48 3.06 5.19 -23.28
CA ARG A 48 2.22 5.44 -24.45
C ARG A 48 1.44 4.21 -24.97
N ARG A 49 1.86 3.01 -24.57
CA ARG A 49 1.23 1.74 -24.98
C ARG A 49 0.24 1.16 -23.99
N CYS A 50 0.09 1.81 -22.83
CA CYS A 50 -0.74 1.34 -21.74
C CYS A 50 -1.87 2.33 -21.43
N LEU A 51 -3.02 1.79 -21.04
CA LEU A 51 -4.01 2.57 -20.33
C LEU A 51 -3.59 2.65 -18.85
N HIS A 52 -3.66 3.84 -18.27
CA HIS A 52 -3.23 4.05 -16.90
C HIS A 52 -4.42 4.08 -15.96
N LEU A 53 -4.37 3.24 -14.94
CA LEU A 53 -5.27 3.28 -13.79
C LEU A 53 -4.45 3.61 -12.54
N PHE A 54 -4.72 4.74 -11.93
CA PHE A 54 -4.16 5.08 -10.64
C PHE A 54 -5.04 4.51 -9.54
N VAL A 55 -4.43 3.68 -8.69
CA VAL A 55 -5.09 3.12 -7.52
C VAL A 55 -4.53 3.82 -6.28
N ASP A 56 -5.35 4.70 -5.70
CA ASP A 56 -5.01 5.38 -4.46
C ASP A 56 -5.27 4.48 -3.24
N PHE A 57 -4.82 4.96 -2.06
CA PHE A 57 -5.18 4.31 -0.81
C PHE A 57 -6.71 4.32 -0.63
N PRO A 58 -7.30 3.24 -0.11
CA PRO A 58 -8.72 3.23 0.20
C PRO A 58 -9.04 4.28 1.28
N GLY A 59 -10.27 4.77 1.27
CA GLY A 59 -10.79 5.57 2.38
C GLY A 59 -10.81 4.76 3.70
N PRO A 60 -10.90 5.45 4.85
CA PRO A 60 -10.80 4.78 6.15
C PRO A 60 -11.91 3.74 6.40
N GLU A 61 -13.11 3.94 5.86
CA GLU A 61 -14.22 2.99 5.96
C GLU A 61 -13.88 1.69 5.22
N LYS A 62 -13.41 1.81 3.98
CA LYS A 62 -13.01 0.64 3.17
C LYS A 62 -11.78 -0.05 3.75
N GLU A 63 -10.85 0.69 4.30
CA GLU A 63 -9.68 0.11 4.97
C GLU A 63 -10.07 -0.63 6.24
N ALA A 64 -11.04 -0.12 7.01
CA ALA A 64 -11.59 -0.83 8.17
C ALA A 64 -12.25 -2.16 7.78
N GLU A 65 -12.99 -2.21 6.65
CA GLU A 65 -13.54 -3.46 6.10
C GLU A 65 -12.42 -4.45 5.74
N ILE A 66 -11.35 -3.97 5.11
CA ILE A 66 -10.19 -4.80 4.75
C ILE A 66 -9.52 -5.35 6.01
N VAL A 67 -9.33 -4.51 7.04
CA VAL A 67 -8.76 -4.93 8.32
C VAL A 67 -9.64 -5.99 8.97
N ALA A 68 -10.96 -5.77 9.07
CA ALA A 68 -11.89 -6.72 9.65
C ALA A 68 -11.92 -8.07 8.90
N LEU A 69 -11.80 -8.04 7.57
CA LEU A 69 -11.74 -9.26 6.75
C LEU A 69 -10.43 -10.03 6.94
N LYS A 70 -9.30 -9.33 7.10
CA LYS A 70 -7.95 -9.92 7.11
C LYS A 70 -7.42 -10.21 8.52
N VAL A 71 -8.03 -9.60 9.54
CA VAL A 71 -7.71 -9.76 10.96
C VAL A 71 -9.03 -9.91 11.73
N PRO A 72 -9.75 -11.04 11.53
CA PRO A 72 -11.11 -11.23 12.08
C PRO A 72 -11.14 -11.29 13.62
N GLU A 73 -9.99 -11.50 14.27
CA GLU A 73 -9.83 -11.48 15.72
C GLU A 73 -9.86 -10.07 16.30
N LEU A 74 -9.65 -9.04 15.46
CA LEU A 74 -9.67 -7.65 15.89
C LEU A 74 -11.11 -7.14 16.00
N ASP A 75 -11.43 -6.51 17.14
CA ASP A 75 -12.74 -5.88 17.31
C ASP A 75 -13.02 -4.84 16.22
N ALA A 76 -14.26 -4.81 15.72
CA ALA A 76 -14.67 -3.94 14.63
C ALA A 76 -14.52 -2.43 14.96
N ARG A 77 -14.65 -2.05 16.23
CA ARG A 77 -14.43 -0.67 16.69
C ARG A 77 -12.95 -0.33 16.58
N LEU A 78 -12.08 -1.25 17.04
CA LEU A 78 -10.63 -1.05 16.96
C LEU A 78 -10.15 -1.03 15.51
N ALA A 79 -10.71 -1.87 14.62
CA ALA A 79 -10.41 -1.85 13.19
C ALA A 79 -10.71 -0.47 12.57
N ARG A 80 -11.84 0.15 12.92
CA ARG A 80 -12.17 1.51 12.48
C ARG A 80 -11.22 2.57 13.04
N GLN A 81 -10.83 2.45 14.31
CA GLN A 81 -9.85 3.36 14.93
C GLN A 81 -8.49 3.27 14.23
N VAL A 82 -8.01 2.06 13.97
CA VAL A 82 -6.76 1.80 13.24
C VAL A 82 -6.82 2.43 11.84
N ALA A 83 -7.86 2.14 11.07
CA ALA A 83 -8.00 2.67 9.71
C ALA A 83 -8.03 4.21 9.66
N ARG A 84 -8.77 4.85 10.59
CA ARG A 84 -8.83 6.32 10.68
C ARG A 84 -7.50 6.92 11.12
N PHE A 85 -6.82 6.29 12.06
CA PHE A 85 -5.50 6.72 12.49
C PHE A 85 -4.49 6.67 11.34
N ILE A 86 -4.46 5.58 10.59
CA ILE A 86 -3.62 5.42 9.40
C ILE A 86 -3.95 6.45 8.33
N ALA A 87 -5.24 6.70 8.07
CA ALA A 87 -5.66 7.75 7.14
C ALA A 87 -5.18 9.13 7.59
N GLY A 88 -5.14 9.38 8.89
CA GLY A 88 -4.55 10.60 9.48
C GLY A 88 -3.03 10.64 9.29
N LEU A 89 -2.31 9.54 9.53
CA LEU A 89 -0.87 9.44 9.29
C LEU A 89 -0.50 9.75 7.84
N ARG A 90 -1.26 9.23 6.87
CA ARG A 90 -1.02 9.48 5.44
C ARG A 90 -1.18 10.93 5.02
N LYS A 91 -1.90 11.74 5.81
CA LYS A 91 -2.01 13.19 5.59
C LYS A 91 -0.80 13.98 6.11
N LEU A 92 0.04 13.35 6.91
CA LEU A 92 1.30 13.95 7.30
C LEU A 92 2.28 13.83 6.13
N ASP A 93 3.13 14.85 5.98
CA ASP A 93 4.22 14.82 5.00
C ASP A 93 5.32 13.87 5.49
N LEU A 94 5.12 12.58 5.26
CA LEU A 94 6.04 11.49 5.59
C LEU A 94 6.88 11.13 4.37
N LYS A 95 8.12 10.71 4.59
CA LYS A 95 8.99 10.15 3.53
C LYS A 95 8.35 8.92 2.91
N LYS A 96 7.65 8.12 3.73
CA LYS A 96 6.92 6.95 3.29
C LYS A 96 5.59 6.84 4.04
N ALA A 97 4.49 7.07 3.32
CA ALA A 97 3.16 6.83 3.85
C ALA A 97 2.92 5.33 4.09
N PRO A 98 2.28 4.94 5.21
CA PRO A 98 1.96 3.53 5.48
C PRO A 98 1.07 2.92 4.41
N SER A 99 1.43 1.73 3.94
CA SER A 99 0.62 0.92 3.03
C SER A 99 -0.46 0.14 3.79
N ILE A 100 -1.35 -0.52 3.04
CA ILE A 100 -2.33 -1.44 3.64
C ILE A 100 -1.65 -2.63 4.32
N ALA A 101 -0.52 -3.08 3.81
CA ALA A 101 0.24 -4.17 4.44
C ALA A 101 0.71 -3.77 5.84
N GLU A 102 1.31 -2.59 5.98
CA GLU A 102 1.71 -2.08 7.30
C GLU A 102 0.50 -1.86 8.23
N THR A 103 -0.65 -1.44 7.70
CA THR A 103 -1.89 -1.36 8.49
C THR A 103 -2.32 -2.72 9.03
N LEU A 104 -2.29 -3.76 8.20
CA LEU A 104 -2.65 -5.12 8.59
C LEU A 104 -1.66 -5.69 9.61
N ASP A 105 -0.37 -5.46 9.42
CA ASP A 105 0.66 -5.91 10.35
C ASP A 105 0.52 -5.22 11.71
N TRP A 106 0.19 -3.93 11.72
CA TRP A 106 -0.10 -3.21 12.95
C TRP A 106 -1.35 -3.74 13.65
N ALA A 107 -2.43 -3.97 12.90
CA ALA A 107 -3.67 -4.55 13.41
C ALA A 107 -3.41 -5.92 14.08
N ARG A 108 -2.61 -6.79 13.45
CA ARG A 108 -2.18 -8.07 14.05
C ARG A 108 -1.34 -7.87 15.31
N GLY A 109 -0.41 -6.91 15.29
CA GLY A 109 0.41 -6.57 16.45
C GLY A 109 -0.44 -6.10 17.64
N LEU A 110 -1.40 -5.19 17.40
CA LEU A 110 -2.34 -4.74 18.44
C LEU A 110 -3.18 -5.89 19.00
N CYS A 111 -3.67 -6.78 18.13
CA CYS A 111 -4.41 -7.98 18.53
C CYS A 111 -3.55 -8.89 19.40
N ALA A 112 -2.32 -9.19 19.00
CA ALA A 112 -1.40 -10.04 19.74
C ALA A 112 -1.01 -9.47 21.13
N LEU A 113 -1.00 -8.14 21.25
CA LEU A 113 -0.78 -7.43 22.52
C LEU A 113 -2.05 -7.29 23.37
N GLY A 114 -3.19 -7.79 22.91
CA GLY A 114 -4.45 -7.72 23.63
C GLY A 114 -5.02 -6.30 23.75
N VAL A 115 -4.61 -5.37 22.86
CA VAL A 115 -5.12 -4.01 22.83
C VAL A 115 -6.60 -4.02 22.43
N ARG A 116 -7.45 -3.38 23.22
CA ARG A 116 -8.90 -3.29 22.98
C ARG A 116 -9.36 -1.92 22.54
N GLU A 117 -8.55 -0.91 22.76
CA GLU A 117 -8.82 0.47 22.38
C GLU A 117 -7.51 1.15 21.98
N LEU A 118 -7.57 1.97 20.95
CA LEU A 118 -6.38 2.68 20.45
C LEU A 118 -6.19 3.96 21.27
N ASP A 119 -5.40 3.87 22.32
CA ASP A 119 -4.98 4.99 23.15
C ASP A 119 -3.54 5.46 22.83
N ALA A 120 -3.12 6.53 23.50
CA ALA A 120 -1.80 7.09 23.27
C ALA A 120 -0.65 6.15 23.67
N ALA A 121 -0.84 5.31 24.68
CA ALA A 121 0.17 4.35 25.13
C ALA A 121 0.32 3.22 24.13
N ALA A 122 -0.80 2.62 23.67
CA ALA A 122 -0.82 1.59 22.65
C ALA A 122 -0.18 2.07 21.35
N VAL A 123 -0.55 3.29 20.89
CA VAL A 123 0.03 3.87 19.68
C VAL A 123 1.53 4.06 19.84
N ARG A 124 2.00 4.75 20.88
CA ARG A 124 3.44 5.03 21.07
C ARG A 124 4.25 3.72 21.16
N GLY A 125 3.73 2.71 21.84
CA GLY A 125 4.39 1.43 22.00
C GLY A 125 4.49 0.60 20.71
N THR A 126 3.65 0.91 19.71
CA THR A 126 3.55 0.08 18.50
C THR A 126 3.74 0.85 17.19
N LEU A 127 3.89 2.18 17.25
CA LEU A 127 3.98 3.04 16.05
C LEU A 127 5.11 2.64 15.10
N ALA A 128 6.23 2.12 15.62
CA ALA A 128 7.34 1.62 14.83
C ALA A 128 7.00 0.40 13.96
N LEU A 129 5.89 -0.30 14.23
CA LEU A 129 5.39 -1.35 13.34
C LEU A 129 4.87 -0.76 12.01
N VAL A 130 4.39 0.47 12.03
CA VAL A 130 3.76 1.15 10.90
C VAL A 130 4.71 2.14 10.23
N VAL A 131 5.44 2.92 11.01
CA VAL A 131 6.35 3.97 10.53
C VAL A 131 7.78 3.48 10.67
N LYS A 132 8.50 3.34 9.55
CA LYS A 132 9.81 2.69 9.50
C LYS A 132 10.99 3.66 9.49
N HIS A 133 10.76 4.93 9.12
CA HIS A 133 11.79 5.95 9.09
C HIS A 133 11.81 6.75 10.39
N GLU A 134 12.97 6.95 10.96
CA GLU A 134 13.13 7.62 12.26
C GLU A 134 12.54 9.05 12.26
N ASP A 135 12.80 9.83 11.20
CA ASP A 135 12.26 11.18 11.08
C ASP A 135 10.72 11.18 11.02
N ASP A 136 10.15 10.23 10.26
CA ASP A 136 8.71 10.04 10.16
C ASP A 136 8.12 9.61 11.50
N LEU A 137 8.82 8.75 12.24
CA LEU A 137 8.41 8.29 13.56
C LEU A 137 8.33 9.46 14.54
N ARG A 138 9.37 10.28 14.64
CA ARG A 138 9.39 11.49 15.49
C ARG A 138 8.24 12.45 15.12
N LYS A 139 8.02 12.65 13.82
CA LYS A 139 6.95 13.49 13.31
C LYS A 139 5.57 12.95 13.69
N ALA A 140 5.35 11.65 13.50
CA ALA A 140 4.11 10.97 13.86
C ALA A 140 3.87 11.00 15.39
N GLU A 141 4.89 10.71 16.20
CA GLU A 141 4.81 10.76 17.67
C GLU A 141 4.35 12.13 18.18
N SER A 142 4.85 13.22 17.59
CA SER A 142 4.45 14.59 17.95
C SER A 142 2.97 14.87 17.66
N LYS A 143 2.32 14.10 16.80
CA LYS A 143 0.94 14.29 16.36
C LYS A 143 -0.03 13.22 16.88
N VAL A 144 0.43 12.26 17.68
CA VAL A 144 -0.40 11.14 18.20
C VAL A 144 -1.69 11.63 18.85
N GLY A 145 -1.63 12.66 19.71
CA GLY A 145 -2.84 13.19 20.37
C GLY A 145 -3.87 13.75 19.39
N ALA A 146 -3.42 14.51 18.39
CA ALA A 146 -4.30 15.08 17.37
C ALA A 146 -4.90 13.99 16.47
N LEU A 147 -4.09 12.99 16.09
CA LEU A 147 -4.52 11.85 15.26
C LEU A 147 -5.56 11.00 15.99
N LEU A 148 -5.36 10.72 17.28
CA LEU A 148 -6.32 9.99 18.11
C LEU A 148 -7.64 10.76 18.28
N ALA A 149 -7.58 12.05 18.53
CA ALA A 149 -8.78 12.89 18.63
C ALA A 149 -9.59 12.90 17.32
N ALA A 150 -8.92 12.79 16.16
CA ALA A 150 -9.58 12.69 14.86
C ALA A 150 -10.12 11.28 14.58
N SER A 151 -9.46 10.23 15.08
CA SER A 151 -9.86 8.83 14.87
C SER A 151 -11.01 8.37 15.78
N GLY A 152 -11.19 9.01 16.92
CA GLY A 152 -12.24 8.68 17.93
C GLY A 152 -13.61 9.30 17.68
N LYS A 153 -13.74 10.18 16.70
CA LYS A 153 -15.04 10.80 16.39
C LYS A 153 -15.86 9.85 15.49
N HIS A 154 -16.76 9.09 16.16
CA HIS A 154 -17.83 8.20 15.63
C HIS A 154 -17.44 7.05 14.72
#